data_e32f3d0f70c3b99f5e76a3e41531802a
#
_entry.id   e32f3d0f70c3b99f5e76a3e41531802a
#
_cell.length_a   1.000
_cell.length_b   1.000
_cell.length_c   1.000
_cell.angle_alpha   90.00
_cell.angle_beta   90.00
_cell.angle_gamma   90.00
#
_symmetry.space_group_name_H-M   'P 1'
#
loop_
_entity.id
_entity.type
_entity.pdbx_description
1 polymer ?
#
loop_
_entity_poly.entity_id
_entity_poly.type
_entity_poly.pdbx_seq_one_letter_code
_entity_poly.pdbx_strand_id
1 'polypeptide(L)'
;LAKEANDDELLTETDEQLFNLQKRMDRVEIQSLLNGKHDHRNCFVSIQSRDGGTEADDWAEMLDRMYKNYWEHMQFTVEEVSRSHGTEVGISEVTYLIKGAMAYGYMSCERGTHRLARVSPFNAQGKRQTSFATVDVIPEFDENDIEIDEKEVDFTFFARSSGPGGQNVNKVASAVR
;
A
#
# COMPACT_ATOMS: atom_id res chain seq x y z
N LEU A 1 16.96 -43.98 9.50
CA LEU A 1 18.42 -43.87 9.75
C LEU A 1 18.69 -43.15 11.09
N ALA A 2 18.33 -41.86 11.29
CA ALA A 2 18.61 -41.14 12.56
C ALA A 2 17.96 -41.80 13.78
N LYS A 3 16.69 -42.23 13.68
CA LYS A 3 16.00 -43.01 14.73
C LYS A 3 16.60 -44.38 15.00
N GLU A 4 17.13 -45.02 13.98
CA GLU A 4 17.78 -46.34 14.09
C GLU A 4 19.20 -46.23 14.70
N ALA A 5 19.88 -45.10 14.46
CA ALA A 5 21.19 -44.83 15.05
C ALA A 5 21.13 -44.33 16.50
N ASN A 6 19.94 -43.96 16.99
CA ASN A 6 19.68 -43.34 18.29
C ASN A 6 20.57 -42.13 18.57
N ASP A 7 20.74 -41.29 17.50
CA ASP A 7 21.57 -40.09 17.50
C ASP A 7 20.65 -38.87 17.65
N ASP A 8 20.61 -38.33 18.86
CA ASP A 8 19.72 -37.20 19.22
C ASP A 8 20.12 -35.89 18.50
N GLU A 9 21.42 -35.72 18.20
CA GLU A 9 21.92 -34.55 17.51
C GLU A 9 21.45 -34.54 16.03
N LEU A 10 21.56 -35.70 15.38
CA LEU A 10 21.06 -35.89 14.00
C LEU A 10 19.54 -35.79 13.92
N LEU A 11 18.81 -36.20 14.96
CA LEU A 11 17.35 -36.01 15.03
C LEU A 11 16.99 -34.55 15.11
N THR A 12 17.66 -33.78 15.97
CA THR A 12 17.40 -32.33 16.11
C THR A 12 17.70 -31.58 14.82
N GLU A 13 18.84 -31.86 14.17
CA GLU A 13 19.17 -31.25 12.88
C GLU A 13 18.14 -31.58 11.79
N THR A 14 17.67 -32.83 11.76
CA THR A 14 16.67 -33.27 10.78
C THR A 14 15.34 -32.57 11.02
N ASP A 15 14.93 -32.38 12.26
CA ASP A 15 13.69 -31.67 12.62
C ASP A 15 13.77 -30.17 12.24
N GLU A 16 14.91 -29.53 12.44
CA GLU A 16 15.15 -28.17 11.99
C GLU A 16 15.08 -28.03 10.46
N GLN A 17 15.71 -28.97 9.75
CA GLN A 17 15.66 -29.00 8.28
C GLN A 17 14.22 -29.21 7.78
N LEU A 18 13.47 -30.11 8.42
CA LEU A 18 12.07 -30.37 8.08
C LEU A 18 11.21 -29.11 8.29
N PHE A 19 11.38 -28.42 9.41
CA PHE A 19 10.69 -27.19 9.71
C PHE A 19 10.99 -26.07 8.70
N ASN A 20 12.27 -25.94 8.32
CA ASN A 20 12.68 -24.98 7.30
C ASN A 20 12.11 -25.33 5.91
N LEU A 21 12.07 -26.61 5.57
CA LEU A 21 11.47 -27.08 4.33
C LEU A 21 9.96 -26.79 4.30
N GLN A 22 9.26 -27.06 5.40
CA GLN A 22 7.82 -26.76 5.51
C GLN A 22 7.55 -25.28 5.28
N LYS A 23 8.29 -24.37 5.94
CA LYS A 23 8.16 -22.92 5.72
C LYS A 23 8.38 -22.51 4.25
N ARG A 24 9.33 -23.18 3.58
CA ARG A 24 9.58 -22.89 2.16
C ARG A 24 8.43 -23.38 1.29
N MET A 25 7.86 -24.55 1.59
CA MET A 25 6.69 -25.08 0.89
C MET A 25 5.48 -24.16 1.05
N ASP A 26 5.20 -23.70 2.28
CA ASP A 26 4.08 -22.79 2.55
C ASP A 26 4.22 -21.49 1.73
N ARG A 27 5.43 -20.94 1.60
CA ARG A 27 5.68 -19.78 0.74
C ARG A 27 5.42 -20.05 -0.74
N VAL A 28 5.87 -21.17 -1.24
CA VAL A 28 5.65 -21.56 -2.66
C VAL A 28 4.17 -21.79 -2.92
N GLU A 29 3.45 -22.37 -1.97
CA GLU A 29 2.01 -22.58 -2.06
C GLU A 29 1.28 -21.22 -2.18
N ILE A 30 1.58 -20.26 -1.29
CA ILE A 30 1.01 -18.92 -1.37
C ILE A 30 1.34 -18.26 -2.72
N GLN A 31 2.60 -18.34 -3.16
CA GLN A 31 2.99 -17.77 -4.47
C GLN A 31 2.24 -18.42 -5.64
N SER A 32 1.93 -19.70 -5.57
CA SER A 32 1.17 -20.41 -6.61
C SER A 32 -0.28 -19.93 -6.72
N LEU A 33 -0.84 -19.34 -5.66
CA LEU A 33 -2.17 -18.75 -5.63
C LEU A 33 -2.20 -17.36 -6.28
N LEU A 34 -1.05 -16.65 -6.33
CA LEU A 34 -0.92 -15.36 -6.96
C LEU A 34 -0.78 -15.52 -8.47
N ASN A 35 -1.89 -15.69 -9.16
CA ASN A 35 -1.96 -16.04 -10.59
C ASN A 35 -2.76 -15.01 -11.41
N GLY A 36 -3.04 -13.85 -10.83
CA GLY A 36 -3.70 -12.74 -11.51
C GLY A 36 -2.80 -12.09 -12.56
N LYS A 37 -3.43 -11.49 -13.57
CA LYS A 37 -2.75 -10.86 -14.72
C LYS A 37 -1.64 -9.88 -14.30
N HIS A 38 -1.79 -9.21 -13.18
CA HIS A 38 -0.89 -8.15 -12.71
C HIS A 38 -0.12 -8.50 -11.44
N ASP A 39 -0.33 -9.69 -10.85
CA ASP A 39 0.24 -10.06 -9.55
C ASP A 39 1.77 -10.01 -9.50
N HIS A 40 2.43 -10.27 -10.64
CA HIS A 40 3.88 -10.24 -10.78
C HIS A 40 4.48 -8.83 -10.85
N ARG A 41 3.64 -7.79 -10.97
CA ARG A 41 4.08 -6.41 -11.14
C ARG A 41 4.48 -5.76 -9.80
N ASN A 42 5.24 -4.69 -9.92
CA ASN A 42 5.39 -3.72 -8.84
C ASN A 42 4.06 -2.99 -8.61
N CYS A 43 3.95 -2.27 -7.51
CA CYS A 43 2.72 -1.53 -7.22
C CYS A 43 2.98 -0.19 -6.52
N PHE A 44 2.05 0.73 -6.73
CA PHE A 44 1.90 1.90 -5.89
C PHE A 44 0.96 1.56 -4.74
N VAL A 45 1.36 1.89 -3.52
CA VAL A 45 0.55 1.73 -2.32
C VAL A 45 0.34 3.11 -1.72
N SER A 46 -0.92 3.55 -1.62
CA SER A 46 -1.30 4.81 -1.00
C SER A 46 -2.08 4.55 0.28
N ILE A 47 -1.67 5.19 1.36
CA ILE A 47 -2.35 5.14 2.66
C ILE A 47 -2.89 6.53 2.93
N GLN A 48 -4.20 6.64 3.14
CA GLN A 48 -4.88 7.92 3.37
C GLN A 48 -5.69 7.85 4.66
N SER A 49 -5.53 8.84 5.53
CA SER A 49 -6.44 9.03 6.64
C SER A 49 -7.84 9.41 6.14
N ARG A 50 -8.86 8.95 6.85
CA ARG A 50 -10.25 9.25 6.55
C ARG A 50 -10.94 9.87 7.76
N ASP A 51 -12.20 9.56 7.97
CA ASP A 51 -12.96 10.08 9.09
C ASP A 51 -12.34 9.73 10.44
N GLY A 52 -12.20 10.71 11.32
CA GLY A 52 -11.63 10.56 12.67
C GLY A 52 -10.65 11.65 13.09
N GLY A 53 -10.34 12.61 12.22
CA GLY A 53 -9.42 13.73 12.52
C GLY A 53 -8.04 13.23 12.97
N THR A 54 -7.46 13.84 13.99
CA THR A 54 -6.12 13.51 14.54
C THR A 54 -5.94 12.02 14.83
N GLU A 55 -6.99 11.31 15.28
CA GLU A 55 -6.96 9.86 15.51
C GLU A 55 -6.81 9.07 14.21
N ALA A 56 -7.40 9.53 13.11
CA ALA A 56 -7.28 8.88 11.80
C ALA A 56 -5.88 9.11 11.20
N ASP A 57 -5.30 10.30 11.41
CA ASP A 57 -3.93 10.59 10.96
C ASP A 57 -2.90 9.73 11.71
N ASP A 58 -3.08 9.54 13.02
CA ASP A 58 -2.25 8.62 13.81
C ASP A 58 -2.44 7.16 13.36
N TRP A 59 -3.69 6.76 13.07
CA TRP A 59 -3.95 5.42 12.54
C TRP A 59 -3.28 5.17 11.20
N ALA A 60 -3.30 6.13 10.28
CA ALA A 60 -2.60 6.04 9.00
C ALA A 60 -1.08 5.90 9.20
N GLU A 61 -0.49 6.60 10.18
CA GLU A 61 0.92 6.44 10.54
C GLU A 61 1.23 5.07 11.15
N MET A 62 0.33 4.51 11.94
CA MET A 62 0.47 3.15 12.45
C MET A 62 0.48 2.12 11.32
N LEU A 63 -0.41 2.26 10.33
CA LEU A 63 -0.43 1.42 9.13
C LEU A 63 0.85 1.57 8.31
N ASP A 64 1.33 2.80 8.09
CA ASP A 64 2.59 3.08 7.42
C ASP A 64 3.75 2.31 8.05
N ARG A 65 3.87 2.39 9.38
CA ARG A 65 4.90 1.67 10.13
C ARG A 65 4.76 0.16 10.04
N MET A 66 3.52 -0.35 10.10
CA MET A 66 3.24 -1.78 9.95
C MET A 66 3.66 -2.30 8.58
N TYR A 67 3.27 -1.60 7.50
CA TYR A 67 3.61 -2.01 6.15
C TYR A 67 5.11 -1.87 5.84
N LYS A 68 5.80 -0.86 6.34
CA LYS A 68 7.27 -0.74 6.19
C LYS A 68 7.98 -1.95 6.78
N ASN A 69 7.60 -2.40 7.97
CA ASN A 69 8.17 -3.59 8.58
C ASN A 69 7.86 -4.86 7.76
N TYR A 70 6.65 -4.95 7.21
CA TYR A 70 6.27 -6.06 6.34
C TYR A 70 7.09 -6.07 5.04
N TRP A 71 7.23 -4.92 4.38
CA TRP A 71 7.99 -4.81 3.13
C TRP A 71 9.49 -5.14 3.35
N GLU A 72 10.06 -4.70 4.46
CA GLU A 72 11.43 -5.06 4.84
C GLU A 72 11.57 -6.58 5.03
N HIS A 73 10.63 -7.21 5.74
CA HIS A 73 10.61 -8.66 5.92
C HIS A 73 10.49 -9.42 4.58
N MET A 74 9.71 -8.89 3.65
CA MET A 74 9.54 -9.44 2.29
C MET A 74 10.72 -9.11 1.36
N GLN A 75 11.68 -8.31 1.81
CA GLN A 75 12.82 -7.82 1.02
C GLN A 75 12.39 -7.04 -0.22
N PHE A 76 11.29 -6.31 -0.15
CA PHE A 76 10.86 -5.41 -1.21
C PHE A 76 11.69 -4.12 -1.19
N THR A 77 11.95 -3.57 -2.37
CA THR A 77 12.53 -2.23 -2.49
C THR A 77 11.39 -1.21 -2.41
N VAL A 78 11.51 -0.26 -1.49
CA VAL A 78 10.47 0.73 -1.19
C VAL A 78 10.99 2.11 -1.51
N GLU A 79 10.24 2.86 -2.32
CA GLU A 79 10.52 4.24 -2.69
C GLU A 79 9.34 5.11 -2.28
N GLU A 80 9.58 6.11 -1.43
CA GLU A 80 8.55 7.08 -1.06
C GLU A 80 8.34 8.08 -2.19
N VAL A 81 7.14 8.10 -2.75
CA VAL A 81 6.77 8.98 -3.88
C VAL A 81 6.25 10.32 -3.36
N SER A 82 5.40 10.29 -2.36
CA SER A 82 4.82 11.49 -1.76
C SER A 82 4.44 11.25 -0.31
N ARG A 83 4.48 12.31 0.50
CA ARG A 83 4.03 12.29 1.90
C ARG A 83 3.39 13.62 2.27
N SER A 84 2.24 13.55 2.90
CA SER A 84 1.54 14.68 3.52
C SER A 84 1.30 14.38 4.99
N HIS A 85 1.71 15.29 5.86
CA HIS A 85 1.52 15.11 7.30
C HIS A 85 0.09 15.47 7.71
N GLY A 86 -0.36 14.86 8.80
CA GLY A 86 -1.58 15.27 9.48
C GLY A 86 -1.47 16.69 10.05
N THR A 87 -2.59 17.25 10.45
CA THR A 87 -2.62 18.64 10.95
C THR A 87 -1.87 18.81 12.26
N GLU A 88 -1.94 17.86 13.16
CA GLU A 88 -1.33 17.89 14.50
C GLU A 88 -0.32 16.76 14.68
N VAL A 89 -0.69 15.54 14.29
CA VAL A 89 0.13 14.33 14.38
C VAL A 89 -0.13 13.44 13.18
N GLY A 90 0.70 12.44 12.97
CA GLY A 90 0.47 11.37 12.01
C GLY A 90 0.59 11.81 10.55
N ILE A 91 -0.08 11.09 9.69
CA ILE A 91 -0.02 11.21 8.23
C ILE A 91 -1.42 11.39 7.67
N SER A 92 -1.64 12.42 6.83
CA SER A 92 -2.89 12.56 6.07
C SER A 92 -2.87 11.66 4.82
N GLU A 93 -1.72 11.57 4.16
CA GLU A 93 -1.53 10.72 2.98
C GLU A 93 -0.05 10.36 2.79
N VAL A 94 0.22 9.15 2.35
CA VAL A 94 1.54 8.73 1.90
C VAL A 94 1.40 7.73 0.77
N THR A 95 2.28 7.85 -0.24
CA THR A 95 2.32 6.95 -1.39
C THR A 95 3.73 6.40 -1.56
N TYR A 96 3.81 5.09 -1.78
CA TYR A 96 5.04 4.35 -2.03
C TYR A 96 4.98 3.60 -3.35
N LEU A 97 6.12 3.50 -4.02
CA LEU A 97 6.36 2.54 -5.08
C LEU A 97 7.08 1.32 -4.46
N ILE A 98 6.44 0.18 -4.55
CA ILE A 98 6.92 -1.09 -4.00
C ILE A 98 7.39 -1.97 -5.15
N LYS A 99 8.67 -2.34 -5.14
CA LYS A 99 9.29 -3.17 -6.17
C LYS A 99 9.72 -4.51 -5.57
N GLY A 100 9.29 -5.60 -6.19
CA GLY A 100 9.65 -6.94 -5.75
C GLY A 100 8.82 -8.04 -6.40
N ALA A 101 9.22 -9.27 -6.16
CA ALA A 101 8.51 -10.43 -6.72
C ALA A 101 7.09 -10.53 -6.17
N MET A 102 6.09 -10.49 -7.06
CA MET A 102 4.67 -10.56 -6.72
C MET A 102 4.19 -9.43 -5.80
N ALA A 103 4.85 -8.26 -5.83
CA ALA A 103 4.54 -7.15 -4.93
C ALA A 103 3.08 -6.73 -5.01
N TYR A 104 2.54 -6.55 -6.23
CA TYR A 104 1.12 -6.23 -6.41
C TYR A 104 0.21 -7.35 -5.90
N GLY A 105 0.53 -8.61 -6.19
CA GLY A 105 -0.27 -9.76 -5.77
C GLY A 105 -0.46 -9.79 -4.25
N TYR A 106 0.61 -9.64 -3.49
CA TYR A 106 0.55 -9.58 -2.02
C TYR A 106 -0.19 -8.34 -1.53
N MET A 107 0.13 -7.17 -2.06
CA MET A 107 -0.45 -5.92 -1.57
C MET A 107 -1.90 -5.71 -1.99
N SER A 108 -2.34 -6.29 -3.11
CA SER A 108 -3.72 -6.18 -3.58
C SER A 108 -4.76 -6.69 -2.57
N CYS A 109 -4.38 -7.64 -1.71
CA CYS A 109 -5.21 -8.19 -0.65
C CYS A 109 -5.49 -7.17 0.47
N GLU A 110 -4.62 -6.16 0.63
CA GLU A 110 -4.72 -5.13 1.66
C GLU A 110 -5.57 -3.92 1.21
N ARG A 111 -6.00 -3.90 -0.05
CA ARG A 111 -6.78 -2.80 -0.60
C ARG A 111 -8.12 -2.67 0.09
N GLY A 112 -8.40 -1.49 0.65
CA GLY A 112 -9.68 -1.22 1.29
C GLY A 112 -9.60 -0.28 2.48
N THR A 113 -10.69 -0.27 3.26
CA THR A 113 -10.80 0.57 4.45
C THR A 113 -10.38 -0.21 5.70
N HIS A 114 -9.40 0.31 6.40
CA HIS A 114 -8.86 -0.21 7.64
C HIS A 114 -9.46 0.54 8.83
N ARG A 115 -10.00 -0.19 9.79
CA ARG A 115 -10.71 0.35 10.94
C ARG A 115 -9.89 0.14 12.21
N LEU A 116 -9.68 1.21 12.97
CA LEU A 116 -9.15 1.16 14.33
C LEU A 116 -10.27 1.52 15.34
N ALA A 117 -10.39 0.73 16.39
CA ALA A 117 -11.27 1.03 17.51
C ALA A 117 -10.50 0.87 18.82
N ARG A 118 -10.12 2.00 19.44
CA ARG A 118 -9.34 2.04 20.68
C ARG A 118 -9.78 3.18 21.59
N VAL A 119 -9.30 3.17 22.83
CA VAL A 119 -9.33 4.37 23.67
C VAL A 119 -8.32 5.35 23.09
N SER A 120 -8.79 6.53 22.66
CA SER A 120 -7.95 7.51 22.00
C SER A 120 -6.97 8.18 22.97
N PRO A 121 -5.67 8.22 22.66
CA PRO A 121 -4.70 8.96 23.46
C PRO A 121 -4.88 10.49 23.33
N PHE A 122 -5.62 10.96 22.32
CA PHE A 122 -5.89 12.37 22.06
C PHE A 122 -7.19 12.85 22.73
N ASN A 123 -7.97 11.93 23.32
CA ASN A 123 -9.23 12.26 23.98
C ASN A 123 -9.04 12.34 25.51
N ALA A 124 -9.08 13.55 26.06
CA ALA A 124 -8.93 13.80 27.49
C ALA A 124 -9.97 13.06 28.37
N GLN A 125 -11.13 12.66 27.81
CA GLN A 125 -12.17 11.92 28.52
C GLN A 125 -11.96 10.41 28.50
N GLY A 126 -10.91 9.91 27.84
CA GLY A 126 -10.61 8.48 27.75
C GLY A 126 -11.70 7.64 27.06
N LYS A 127 -12.49 8.25 26.18
CA LYS A 127 -13.54 7.54 25.46
C LYS A 127 -12.98 6.69 24.33
N ARG A 128 -13.62 5.56 24.09
CA ARG A 128 -13.37 4.72 22.92
C ARG A 128 -13.82 5.45 21.66
N GLN A 129 -12.92 5.54 20.69
CA GLN A 129 -13.19 6.14 19.38
C GLN A 129 -12.93 5.14 18.26
N THR A 130 -13.53 5.40 17.14
CA THR A 130 -13.32 4.62 15.91
C THR A 130 -12.84 5.57 14.82
N SER A 131 -11.77 5.20 14.15
CA SER A 131 -11.19 5.93 13.03
C SER A 131 -10.94 5.01 11.84
N PHE A 132 -10.83 5.60 10.68
CA PHE A 132 -10.68 4.90 9.42
C PHE A 132 -9.49 5.44 8.66
N ALA A 133 -8.79 4.54 7.98
CA ALA A 133 -7.79 4.86 6.97
C ALA A 133 -8.04 3.97 5.74
N THR A 134 -7.74 4.47 4.56
CA THR A 134 -7.88 3.71 3.32
C THR A 134 -6.50 3.36 2.79
N VAL A 135 -6.34 2.12 2.40
CA VAL A 135 -5.19 1.63 1.64
C VAL A 135 -5.65 1.39 0.21
N ASP A 136 -5.01 2.05 -0.75
CA ASP A 136 -5.21 1.78 -2.17
C ASP A 136 -3.95 1.18 -2.78
N VAL A 137 -4.13 0.24 -3.71
CA VAL A 137 -3.05 -0.50 -4.34
C VAL A 137 -3.29 -0.53 -5.84
N ILE A 138 -2.35 0.02 -6.60
CA ILE A 138 -2.43 0.13 -8.05
C ILE A 138 -1.18 -0.53 -8.65
N PRO A 139 -1.31 -1.45 -9.63
CA PRO A 139 -0.13 -2.03 -10.28
C PRO A 139 0.63 -0.97 -11.06
N GLU A 140 1.95 -1.09 -11.10
CA GLU A 140 2.80 -0.28 -11.99
C GLU A 140 2.61 -0.74 -13.43
N PHE A 141 2.28 0.19 -14.32
CA PHE A 141 2.19 -0.06 -15.75
C PHE A 141 3.35 0.63 -16.46
N ASP A 142 3.90 -0.05 -17.47
CA ASP A 142 4.84 0.57 -18.39
C ASP A 142 4.08 1.47 -19.36
N GLU A 143 4.73 2.54 -19.86
CA GLU A 143 4.11 3.51 -20.78
C GLU A 143 3.52 2.85 -22.04
N ASN A 144 4.02 1.67 -22.41
CA ASN A 144 3.56 0.92 -23.58
C ASN A 144 2.36 -0.01 -23.33
N ASP A 145 1.92 -0.12 -22.09
CA ASP A 145 0.81 -1.03 -21.72
C ASP A 145 -0.58 -0.45 -22.02
N ILE A 146 -0.66 0.83 -22.30
CA ILE A 146 -1.92 1.56 -22.54
C ILE A 146 -1.84 2.27 -23.89
N GLU A 147 -2.43 1.67 -24.92
CA GLU A 147 -2.73 2.38 -26.18
C GLU A 147 -4.04 3.16 -25.98
N ILE A 148 -3.91 4.48 -25.87
CA ILE A 148 -5.07 5.38 -25.89
C ILE A 148 -5.32 5.78 -27.33
N ASP A 149 -6.47 5.41 -27.90
CA ASP A 149 -6.89 5.92 -29.20
C ASP A 149 -7.26 7.41 -29.02
N GLU A 150 -6.43 8.30 -29.59
CA GLU A 150 -6.66 9.75 -29.52
C GLU A 150 -8.04 10.17 -30.03
N LYS A 151 -8.69 9.32 -30.83
CA LYS A 151 -10.04 9.56 -31.34
C LYS A 151 -11.13 9.37 -30.29
N GLU A 152 -10.84 8.68 -29.21
CA GLU A 152 -11.75 8.49 -28.05
C GLU A 152 -11.60 9.59 -27.01
N VAL A 153 -10.63 10.52 -27.21
CA VAL A 153 -10.37 11.62 -26.27
C VAL A 153 -11.01 12.90 -26.78
N ASP A 154 -12.03 13.36 -26.07
CA ASP A 154 -12.69 14.65 -26.32
C ASP A 154 -11.97 15.77 -25.58
N PHE A 155 -11.33 16.68 -26.31
CA PHE A 155 -10.70 17.86 -25.76
C PHE A 155 -11.68 19.02 -25.66
N THR A 156 -12.01 19.43 -24.45
CA THR A 156 -12.86 20.60 -24.22
C THR A 156 -12.03 21.75 -23.66
N PHE A 157 -11.99 22.87 -24.41
CA PHE A 157 -11.32 24.10 -23.98
C PHE A 157 -12.30 25.00 -23.25
N PHE A 158 -11.91 25.52 -22.09
CA PHE A 158 -12.78 26.43 -21.33
C PHE A 158 -12.00 27.61 -20.76
N ALA A 159 -12.70 28.71 -20.53
CA ALA A 159 -12.18 29.86 -19.83
C ALA A 159 -12.30 29.64 -18.31
N ARG A 160 -11.55 30.39 -17.49
CA ARG A 160 -11.49 30.29 -16.03
C ARG A 160 -10.67 29.09 -15.53
N SER A 161 -9.45 28.94 -16.02
CA SER A 161 -8.46 28.11 -15.32
C SER A 161 -8.30 28.61 -13.89
N SER A 162 -8.09 27.69 -12.95
CA SER A 162 -8.00 27.96 -11.51
C SER A 162 -7.00 29.08 -11.17
N GLY A 163 -7.52 30.26 -10.78
CA GLY A 163 -6.71 31.40 -10.35
C GLY A 163 -7.58 32.61 -9.96
N PRO A 164 -7.08 33.56 -9.16
CA PRO A 164 -7.79 34.80 -8.85
C PRO A 164 -8.03 35.57 -10.15
N GLY A 165 -9.30 35.94 -10.39
CA GLY A 165 -9.80 36.46 -11.65
C GLY A 165 -9.08 37.71 -12.17
N GLY A 166 -8.83 37.70 -13.47
CA GLY A 166 -8.41 38.84 -14.31
C GLY A 166 -9.04 38.75 -15.69
N GLN A 167 -8.89 39.79 -16.51
CA GLN A 167 -9.56 39.83 -17.80
C GLN A 167 -9.14 38.70 -18.75
N ASN A 168 -7.89 38.27 -18.69
CA ASN A 168 -7.37 37.11 -19.44
C ASN A 168 -7.96 35.77 -18.96
N VAL A 169 -8.05 35.56 -17.65
CA VAL A 169 -8.58 34.31 -17.05
C VAL A 169 -10.07 34.12 -17.43
N ASN A 170 -10.81 35.21 -17.59
CA ASN A 170 -12.25 35.16 -17.88
C ASN A 170 -12.59 35.07 -19.36
N LYS A 171 -11.65 35.43 -20.27
CA LYS A 171 -11.93 35.52 -21.71
C LYS A 171 -11.17 34.51 -22.57
N VAL A 172 -10.02 34.05 -22.11
CA VAL A 172 -9.20 33.13 -22.90
C VAL A 172 -9.47 31.67 -22.45
N ALA A 173 -9.91 30.85 -23.41
CA ALA A 173 -10.12 29.41 -23.19
C ALA A 173 -8.77 28.67 -23.26
N SER A 174 -7.95 28.81 -22.21
CA SER A 174 -6.62 28.20 -22.10
C SER A 174 -6.58 26.97 -21.20
N ALA A 175 -7.68 26.66 -20.51
CA ALA A 175 -7.79 25.44 -19.73
C ALA A 175 -8.34 24.30 -20.60
N VAL A 176 -7.79 23.10 -20.43
CA VAL A 176 -8.19 21.88 -21.13
C VAL A 176 -8.74 20.88 -20.11
N ARG A 177 -9.79 20.20 -20.50
CA ARG A 177 -10.40 19.12 -19.72
C ARG A 177 -10.51 17.88 -20.56
#